data_b1b775cc1e35b6924f47f1a743446aa8
#
_entry.id   b1b775cc1e35b6924f47f1a743446aa8
#
_cell.length_a   1.000
_cell.length_b   1.000
_cell.length_c   1.000
_cell.angle_alpha   90.00
_cell.angle_beta   90.00
_cell.angle_gamma   90.00
#
_symmetry.space_group_name_H-M   'P 1'
#
loop_
_entity.id
_entity.type
_entity.pdbx_description
1 polymer ?
#
loop_
_entity_poly.entity_id
_entity_poly.type
_entity_poly.pdbx_seq_one_letter_code
_entity_poly.pdbx_strand_id
1 'polypeptide(L)'
;MLLDLFLCFVQVWLFSIGGGYAAMPMIQAKAVEYYHWLTMSEFTDLMTIAEMTPGPITVNSATFVGIRMAGIPGALVATMGCILPSLIIVSLLSWLYEKYRSMDAMQAVLACLRPAVVALIASAALTILRVVVFAGGVISVSTVQVLYVALFIICLLYTSD
;
A
#
# COMPACT_ATOMS: atom_id res chain seq x y z
N MET A 1 5.62 -8.28 -24.54
CA MET A 1 4.41 -8.43 -23.70
C MET A 1 4.71 -8.92 -22.28
N LEU A 2 5.24 -10.15 -22.05
CA LEU A 2 5.57 -10.61 -20.69
C LEU A 2 6.67 -9.77 -20.02
N LEU A 3 7.68 -9.37 -20.79
CA LEU A 3 8.74 -8.50 -20.28
C LEU A 3 8.23 -7.10 -19.94
N ASP A 4 7.34 -6.55 -20.75
CA ASP A 4 6.73 -5.25 -20.50
C ASP A 4 5.88 -5.27 -19.25
N LEU A 5 5.14 -6.40 -19.04
CA LEU A 5 4.36 -6.65 -17.85
C LEU A 5 5.25 -6.70 -16.59
N PHE A 6 6.35 -7.43 -16.65
CA PHE A 6 7.33 -7.50 -15.58
C PHE A 6 7.91 -6.12 -15.23
N LEU A 7 8.42 -5.40 -16.24
CA LEU A 7 9.03 -4.08 -16.05
C LEU A 7 8.02 -3.03 -15.56
N CYS A 8 6.79 -3.12 -16.03
CA CYS A 8 5.71 -2.25 -15.56
C CYS A 8 5.51 -2.40 -14.05
N PHE A 9 5.37 -3.64 -13.54
CA PHE A 9 5.13 -3.86 -12.12
C PHE A 9 6.37 -3.66 -11.24
N VAL A 10 7.58 -3.84 -11.77
CA VAL A 10 8.82 -3.38 -11.11
C VAL A 10 8.79 -1.87 -10.92
N GLN A 11 8.42 -1.10 -11.95
CA GLN A 11 8.31 0.36 -11.85
C GLN A 11 7.20 0.79 -10.90
N VAL A 12 6.01 0.18 -11.00
CA VAL A 12 4.91 0.46 -10.08
C VAL A 12 5.37 0.28 -8.64
N TRP A 13 6.05 -0.82 -8.33
CA TRP A 13 6.55 -1.07 -6.98
C TRP A 13 7.60 -0.04 -6.53
N LEU A 14 8.59 0.27 -7.37
CA LEU A 14 9.67 1.21 -7.04
C LEU A 14 9.16 2.63 -6.74
N PHE A 15 8.12 3.06 -7.42
CA PHE A 15 7.58 4.42 -7.30
C PHE A 15 6.34 4.53 -6.38
N SER A 16 5.79 3.40 -5.92
CA SER A 16 4.66 3.36 -4.98
C SER A 16 5.11 3.49 -3.52
N ILE A 17 5.72 4.62 -3.20
CA ILE A 17 6.13 4.91 -1.83
C ILE A 17 4.91 5.41 -1.05
N GLY A 18 4.47 4.66 -0.02
CA GLY A 18 3.36 5.10 0.83
C GLY A 18 2.20 4.12 0.99
N GLY A 19 2.29 2.93 0.40
CA GLY A 19 1.29 1.85 0.60
C GLY A 19 0.45 1.52 -0.64
N GLY A 20 -0.49 0.59 -0.50
CA GLY A 20 -1.25 0.02 -1.62
C GLY A 20 -2.03 1.03 -2.44
N TYR A 21 -2.66 2.02 -1.81
CA TYR A 21 -3.39 3.07 -2.52
C TYR A 21 -2.48 4.03 -3.30
N ALA A 22 -1.24 4.24 -2.87
CA ALA A 22 -0.28 5.07 -3.60
C ALA A 22 0.14 4.42 -4.95
N ALA A 23 -0.02 3.10 -5.09
CA ALA A 23 0.23 2.39 -6.33
C ALA A 23 -0.88 2.61 -7.39
N MET A 24 -2.11 2.91 -6.97
CA MET A 24 -3.27 2.96 -7.87
C MET A 24 -3.14 3.98 -9.01
N PRO A 25 -2.75 5.24 -8.76
CA PRO A 25 -2.53 6.20 -9.85
C PRO A 25 -1.44 5.74 -10.83
N MET A 26 -0.42 5.04 -10.32
CA MET A 26 0.67 4.54 -11.15
C MET A 26 0.22 3.35 -12.02
N ILE A 27 -0.59 2.45 -11.45
CA ILE A 27 -1.19 1.33 -12.19
C ILE A 27 -2.14 1.86 -13.26
N GLN A 28 -2.97 2.86 -12.95
CA GLN A 28 -3.85 3.52 -13.92
C GLN A 28 -3.04 4.12 -15.07
N ALA A 29 -2.07 4.97 -14.77
CA ALA A 29 -1.22 5.62 -15.78
C ALA A 29 -0.50 4.59 -16.67
N LYS A 30 -0.04 3.48 -16.11
CA LYS A 30 0.65 2.45 -16.88
C LYS A 30 -0.30 1.52 -17.63
N ALA A 31 -1.27 0.90 -16.95
CA ALA A 31 -2.11 -0.14 -17.53
C ALA A 31 -3.25 0.42 -18.39
N VAL A 32 -3.76 1.61 -18.09
CA VAL A 32 -4.87 2.22 -18.85
C VAL A 32 -4.33 3.22 -19.89
N GLU A 33 -3.50 4.18 -19.46
CA GLU A 33 -3.11 5.31 -20.31
C GLU A 33 -1.93 4.99 -21.23
N TYR A 34 -0.91 4.30 -20.74
CA TYR A 34 0.31 4.06 -21.52
C TYR A 34 0.25 2.79 -22.37
N TYR A 35 -0.09 1.67 -21.74
CA TYR A 35 -0.12 0.36 -22.42
C TYR A 35 -1.49 0.00 -23.00
N HIS A 36 -2.56 0.67 -22.60
CA HIS A 36 -3.94 0.37 -22.99
C HIS A 36 -4.33 -1.10 -22.76
N TRP A 37 -3.82 -1.71 -21.71
CA TRP A 37 -4.14 -3.09 -21.33
C TRP A 37 -5.53 -3.24 -20.73
N LEU A 38 -5.99 -2.17 -20.05
CA LEU A 38 -7.29 -2.11 -19.40
C LEU A 38 -8.06 -0.86 -19.87
N THR A 39 -9.38 -0.99 -19.94
CA THR A 39 -10.27 0.17 -20.00
C THR A 39 -10.45 0.77 -18.61
N MET A 40 -10.99 1.99 -18.53
CA MET A 40 -11.26 2.63 -17.23
C MET A 40 -12.30 1.86 -16.39
N SER A 41 -13.28 1.21 -17.05
CA SER A 41 -14.25 0.34 -16.38
C SER A 41 -13.57 -0.89 -15.76
N GLU A 42 -12.72 -1.58 -16.53
CA GLU A 42 -11.97 -2.75 -16.04
C GLU A 42 -10.99 -2.36 -14.91
N PHE A 43 -10.46 -1.14 -14.93
CA PHE A 43 -9.63 -0.63 -13.83
C PHE A 43 -10.45 -0.40 -12.54
N THR A 44 -11.69 0.05 -12.66
CA THR A 44 -12.60 0.17 -11.51
C THR A 44 -12.96 -1.19 -10.92
N ASP A 45 -13.20 -2.19 -11.77
CA ASP A 45 -13.42 -3.58 -11.35
C ASP A 45 -12.17 -4.14 -10.65
N LEU A 46 -10.98 -3.88 -11.21
CA LEU A 46 -9.70 -4.26 -10.59
C LEU A 46 -9.55 -3.68 -9.19
N MET A 47 -9.87 -2.38 -9.00
CA MET A 47 -9.81 -1.75 -7.68
C MET A 47 -10.70 -2.47 -6.68
N THR A 48 -11.95 -2.72 -7.07
CA THR A 48 -12.93 -3.41 -6.22
C THR A 48 -12.47 -4.81 -5.83
N ILE A 49 -11.98 -5.59 -6.80
CA ILE A 49 -11.47 -6.95 -6.56
C ILE A 49 -10.21 -6.93 -5.70
N ALA A 50 -9.30 -5.98 -5.95
CA ALA A 50 -8.06 -5.87 -5.19
C ALA A 50 -8.29 -5.50 -3.72
N GLU A 51 -9.35 -4.74 -3.42
CA GLU A 51 -9.75 -4.40 -2.05
C GLU A 51 -10.46 -5.56 -1.34
N MET A 52 -11.27 -6.34 -2.06
CA MET A 52 -11.96 -7.50 -1.50
C MET A 52 -11.04 -8.71 -1.26
N THR A 53 -9.92 -8.76 -1.98
CA THR A 53 -8.96 -9.87 -1.90
C THR A 53 -7.98 -9.63 -0.76
N PRO A 54 -7.84 -10.56 0.20
CA PRO A 54 -6.88 -10.39 1.30
C PRO A 54 -5.44 -10.40 0.77
N GLY A 55 -4.72 -9.32 1.03
CA GLY A 55 -3.32 -9.16 0.60
C GLY A 55 -2.97 -7.73 0.17
N PRO A 56 -1.71 -7.48 -0.21
CA PRO A 56 -1.29 -6.18 -0.71
C PRO A 56 -2.01 -5.82 -2.01
N ILE A 57 -2.68 -4.68 -2.06
CA ILE A 57 -3.45 -4.21 -3.21
C ILE A 57 -2.62 -4.23 -4.50
N THR A 58 -1.35 -3.82 -4.43
CA THR A 58 -0.44 -3.81 -5.59
C THR A 58 -0.17 -5.21 -6.14
N VAL A 59 -0.04 -6.21 -5.27
CA VAL A 59 0.16 -7.62 -5.67
C VAL A 59 -1.11 -8.19 -6.28
N ASN A 60 -2.26 -7.92 -5.67
CA ASN A 60 -3.58 -8.34 -6.19
C ASN A 60 -3.82 -7.73 -7.57
N SER A 61 -3.51 -6.44 -7.74
CA SER A 61 -3.61 -5.73 -9.02
C SER A 61 -2.66 -6.31 -10.08
N ALA A 62 -1.41 -6.62 -9.70
CA ALA A 62 -0.44 -7.24 -10.60
C ALA A 62 -0.93 -8.60 -11.11
N THR A 63 -1.47 -9.41 -10.21
CA THR A 63 -2.04 -10.72 -10.55
C THR A 63 -3.23 -10.57 -11.49
N PHE A 64 -4.14 -9.65 -11.21
CA PHE A 64 -5.32 -9.40 -12.04
C PHE A 64 -4.93 -8.96 -13.47
N VAL A 65 -4.09 -7.93 -13.59
CA VAL A 65 -3.60 -7.45 -14.89
C VAL A 65 -2.87 -8.56 -15.63
N GLY A 66 -2.05 -9.33 -14.92
CA GLY A 66 -1.31 -10.45 -15.48
C GLY A 66 -2.22 -11.53 -16.05
N ILE A 67 -3.26 -11.94 -15.32
CA ILE A 67 -4.27 -12.92 -15.79
C ILE A 67 -4.98 -12.38 -17.03
N ARG A 68 -5.37 -11.13 -17.01
CA ARG A 68 -6.11 -10.49 -18.11
C ARG A 68 -5.31 -10.45 -19.40
N MET A 69 -3.99 -10.20 -19.30
CA MET A 69 -3.12 -10.03 -20.46
C MET A 69 -2.55 -11.33 -21.04
N ALA A 70 -2.18 -12.27 -20.20
CA ALA A 70 -1.49 -13.49 -20.64
C ALA A 70 -1.86 -14.74 -19.81
N GLY A 71 -3.01 -14.73 -19.11
CA GLY A 71 -3.44 -15.84 -18.29
C GLY A 71 -2.48 -16.13 -17.12
N ILE A 72 -2.36 -17.41 -16.76
CA ILE A 72 -1.54 -17.84 -15.62
C ILE A 72 -0.07 -17.40 -15.73
N PRO A 73 0.63 -17.56 -16.87
CA PRO A 73 2.00 -17.10 -17.00
C PRO A 73 2.14 -15.57 -16.84
N GLY A 74 1.14 -14.80 -17.33
CA GLY A 74 1.11 -13.35 -17.11
C GLY A 74 0.98 -12.97 -15.64
N ALA A 75 0.12 -13.67 -14.90
CA ALA A 75 -0.05 -13.47 -13.47
C ALA A 75 1.26 -13.73 -12.70
N LEU A 76 1.93 -14.84 -13.00
CA LEU A 76 3.21 -15.18 -12.35
C LEU A 76 4.27 -14.11 -12.62
N VAL A 77 4.42 -13.70 -13.88
CA VAL A 77 5.43 -12.71 -14.28
C VAL A 77 5.15 -11.34 -13.68
N ALA A 78 3.90 -10.87 -13.69
CA ALA A 78 3.51 -9.59 -13.10
C ALA A 78 3.72 -9.57 -11.57
N THR A 79 3.32 -10.64 -10.90
CA THR A 79 3.49 -10.79 -9.45
C THR A 79 4.97 -10.87 -9.06
N MET A 80 5.78 -11.61 -9.82
CA MET A 80 7.24 -11.64 -9.65
C MET A 80 7.85 -10.26 -9.83
N GLY A 81 7.43 -9.49 -10.83
CA GLY A 81 7.86 -8.11 -11.04
C GLY A 81 7.57 -7.20 -9.84
N CYS A 82 6.44 -7.43 -9.17
CA CYS A 82 6.06 -6.69 -7.98
C CYS A 82 6.88 -7.11 -6.73
N ILE A 83 7.14 -8.41 -6.54
CA ILE A 83 7.75 -8.96 -5.32
C ILE A 83 9.28 -8.90 -5.36
N LEU A 84 9.88 -9.12 -6.51
CA LEU A 84 11.32 -9.30 -6.68
C LEU A 84 12.17 -8.10 -6.19
N PRO A 85 11.78 -6.83 -6.48
CA PRO A 85 12.50 -5.67 -5.93
C PRO A 85 12.47 -5.62 -4.41
N SER A 86 11.31 -5.96 -3.79
CA SER A 86 11.17 -6.05 -2.33
C SER A 86 12.13 -7.07 -1.75
N LEU A 87 12.19 -8.27 -2.32
CA LEU A 87 13.07 -9.34 -1.86
C LEU A 87 14.54 -8.92 -1.92
N ILE A 88 14.97 -8.29 -3.01
CA ILE A 88 16.36 -7.85 -3.17
C ILE A 88 16.69 -6.77 -2.13
N ILE A 89 15.85 -5.75 -2.00
CA ILE A 89 16.12 -4.63 -1.08
C ILE A 89 16.10 -5.10 0.38
N VAL A 90 15.09 -5.89 0.77
CA VAL A 90 14.99 -6.38 2.15
C VAL A 90 16.12 -7.34 2.49
N SER A 91 16.50 -8.22 1.57
CA SER A 91 17.63 -9.13 1.78
C SER A 91 18.95 -8.38 1.91
N LEU A 92 19.17 -7.37 1.06
CA LEU A 92 20.34 -6.50 1.13
C LEU A 92 20.40 -5.72 2.45
N LEU A 93 19.25 -5.12 2.85
CA LEU A 93 19.16 -4.39 4.11
C LEU A 93 19.35 -5.31 5.33
N SER A 94 18.80 -6.52 5.29
CA SER A 94 18.97 -7.50 6.36
C SER A 94 20.44 -7.90 6.51
N TRP A 95 21.11 -8.18 5.40
CA TRP A 95 22.55 -8.48 5.40
C TRP A 95 23.38 -7.30 5.91
N LEU A 96 23.06 -6.08 5.47
CA LEU A 96 23.74 -4.87 5.93
C LEU A 96 23.52 -4.63 7.42
N TYR A 97 22.28 -4.82 7.89
CA TYR A 97 21.93 -4.71 9.31
C TYR A 97 22.71 -5.71 10.15
N GLU A 98 22.74 -6.98 9.75
CA GLU A 98 23.43 -8.03 10.49
C GLU A 98 24.94 -7.76 10.59
N LYS A 99 25.55 -7.23 9.53
CA LYS A 99 26.96 -6.89 9.47
C LYS A 99 27.32 -5.66 10.33
N TYR A 100 26.43 -4.67 10.41
CA TYR A 100 26.73 -3.37 11.04
C TYR A 100 25.89 -3.08 12.30
N ARG A 101 25.12 -4.03 12.80
CA ARG A 101 24.22 -3.83 13.97
C ARG A 101 24.92 -3.40 15.25
N SER A 102 26.22 -3.68 15.40
CA SER A 102 27.01 -3.32 16.58
C SER A 102 27.60 -1.91 16.48
N MET A 103 27.48 -1.22 15.36
CA MET A 103 27.98 0.15 15.21
C MET A 103 27.02 1.16 15.84
N ASP A 104 27.56 2.09 16.60
CA ASP A 104 26.80 3.15 17.27
C ASP A 104 25.98 3.98 16.27
N ALA A 105 26.53 4.25 15.09
CA ALA A 105 25.85 4.96 14.00
C ALA A 105 24.56 4.24 13.55
N MET A 106 24.59 2.91 13.40
CA MET A 106 23.42 2.13 13.02
C MET A 106 22.34 2.19 14.11
N GLN A 107 22.75 2.06 15.36
CA GLN A 107 21.82 2.14 16.49
C GLN A 107 21.23 3.54 16.64
N ALA A 108 21.99 4.59 16.39
CA ALA A 108 21.50 5.97 16.39
C ALA A 108 20.44 6.19 15.31
N VAL A 109 20.68 5.71 14.07
CA VAL A 109 19.71 5.80 12.98
C VAL A 109 18.41 5.06 13.33
N LEU A 110 18.49 3.85 13.86
CA LEU A 110 17.31 3.08 14.27
C LEU A 110 16.55 3.75 15.43
N ALA A 111 17.27 4.35 16.38
CA ALA A 111 16.67 5.09 17.49
C ALA A 111 15.89 6.33 16.99
N CYS A 112 16.39 7.01 15.95
CA CYS A 112 15.68 8.12 15.33
C CYS A 112 14.48 7.70 14.47
N LEU A 113 14.55 6.53 13.83
CA LEU A 113 13.46 6.03 13.00
C LEU A 113 12.23 5.59 13.81
N ARG A 114 12.41 5.03 14.99
CA ARG A 114 11.31 4.57 15.85
C ARG A 114 10.28 5.67 16.14
N PRO A 115 10.66 6.85 16.69
CA PRO A 115 9.68 7.92 16.94
C PRO A 115 9.07 8.48 15.64
N ALA A 116 9.83 8.50 14.54
CA ALA A 116 9.32 8.94 13.25
C ALA A 116 8.17 8.04 12.74
N VAL A 117 8.32 6.72 12.84
CA VAL A 117 7.27 5.76 12.47
C VAL A 117 6.04 5.93 13.35
N VAL A 118 6.21 6.08 14.67
CA VAL A 118 5.11 6.32 15.60
C VAL A 118 4.36 7.62 15.25
N ALA A 119 5.09 8.68 14.93
CA ALA A 119 4.50 9.97 14.53
C ALA A 119 3.71 9.85 13.22
N LEU A 120 4.21 9.09 12.24
CA LEU A 120 3.49 8.84 10.98
C LEU A 120 2.19 8.05 11.21
N ILE A 121 2.24 7.01 12.04
CA ILE A 121 1.05 6.22 12.40
C ILE A 121 0.04 7.10 13.13
N ALA A 122 0.47 7.89 14.10
CA ALA A 122 -0.39 8.82 14.83
C ALA A 122 -1.02 9.87 13.91
N SER A 123 -0.25 10.43 12.98
CA SER A 123 -0.76 11.39 11.98
C SER A 123 -1.82 10.77 11.08
N ALA A 124 -1.60 9.55 10.59
CA ALA A 124 -2.57 8.83 9.78
C ALA A 124 -3.85 8.53 10.57
N ALA A 125 -3.72 8.05 11.82
CA ALA A 125 -4.86 7.80 12.70
C ALA A 125 -5.69 9.06 12.97
N LEU A 126 -5.03 10.20 13.24
CA LEU A 126 -5.70 11.48 13.43
C LEU A 126 -6.43 11.94 12.17
N THR A 127 -5.85 11.72 10.99
CA THR A 127 -6.48 12.07 9.71
C THR A 127 -7.75 11.27 9.49
N ILE A 128 -7.69 9.94 9.70
CA ILE A 128 -8.86 9.07 9.59
C ILE A 128 -9.93 9.45 10.62
N LEU A 129 -9.51 9.68 11.86
CA LEU A 129 -10.41 10.09 12.93
C LEU A 129 -11.16 11.40 12.60
N ARG A 130 -10.45 12.37 12.02
CA ARG A 130 -11.07 13.63 11.55
C ARG A 130 -12.16 13.38 10.50
N VAL A 131 -11.88 12.53 9.52
CA VAL A 131 -12.84 12.23 8.44
C VAL A 131 -14.07 11.48 8.99
N VAL A 132 -13.86 10.54 9.91
CA VAL A 132 -14.94 9.72 10.48
C VAL A 132 -15.79 10.51 11.50
N VAL A 133 -15.17 11.31 12.35
CA VAL A 133 -15.87 12.07 13.40
C VAL A 133 -16.56 13.29 12.86
N PHE A 134 -15.93 13.98 11.90
CA PHE A 134 -16.48 15.21 11.30
C PHE A 134 -16.87 14.94 9.85
N ALA A 135 -18.16 14.88 9.56
CA ALA A 135 -18.67 14.70 8.21
C ALA A 135 -18.15 15.82 7.30
N GLY A 136 -17.29 15.45 6.32
CA GLY A 136 -16.68 16.39 5.39
C GLY A 136 -15.39 17.08 5.85
N GLY A 137 -14.77 16.62 6.97
CA GLY A 137 -13.47 17.11 7.43
C GLY A 137 -13.48 18.51 8.08
N VAL A 138 -14.64 19.14 8.23
CA VAL A 138 -14.79 20.43 8.91
C VAL A 138 -15.04 20.20 10.40
N ILE A 139 -14.16 20.78 11.24
CA ILE A 139 -14.27 20.68 12.70
C ILE A 139 -15.42 21.58 13.17
N SER A 140 -16.60 21.01 13.33
CA SER A 140 -17.77 21.67 13.90
C SER A 140 -18.50 20.72 14.86
N VAL A 141 -18.89 21.23 16.02
CA VAL A 141 -19.61 20.43 17.03
C VAL A 141 -20.94 19.91 16.49
N SER A 142 -21.54 20.62 15.55
CA SER A 142 -22.81 20.23 14.91
C SER A 142 -22.66 19.08 13.89
N THR A 143 -21.45 18.77 13.46
CA THR A 143 -21.17 17.71 12.48
C THR A 143 -20.59 16.43 13.10
N VAL A 144 -20.49 16.36 14.42
CA VAL A 144 -19.98 15.18 15.13
C VAL A 144 -20.96 14.01 14.96
N GLN A 145 -20.50 12.94 14.38
CA GLN A 145 -21.26 11.71 14.23
C GLN A 145 -21.15 10.87 15.50
N VAL A 146 -22.03 11.12 16.48
CA VAL A 146 -22.01 10.50 17.81
C VAL A 146 -22.01 8.97 17.74
N LEU A 147 -22.71 8.38 16.77
CA LEU A 147 -22.75 6.93 16.58
C LEU A 147 -21.38 6.34 16.28
N TYR A 148 -20.59 6.96 15.37
CA TYR A 148 -19.26 6.48 15.01
C TYR A 148 -18.26 6.67 16.14
N VAL A 149 -18.37 7.76 16.90
CA VAL A 149 -17.55 7.98 18.11
C VAL A 149 -17.83 6.93 19.16
N ALA A 150 -19.11 6.63 19.41
CA ALA A 150 -19.52 5.59 20.36
C ALA A 150 -19.00 4.20 19.94
N LEU A 151 -19.16 3.83 18.66
CA LEU A 151 -18.63 2.58 18.12
C LEU A 151 -17.11 2.51 18.24
N PHE A 152 -16.41 3.58 17.96
CA PHE A 152 -14.94 3.66 18.08
C PHE A 152 -14.51 3.42 19.53
N ILE A 153 -15.15 4.09 20.50
CA ILE A 153 -14.84 3.91 21.92
C ILE A 153 -15.13 2.48 22.38
N ILE A 154 -16.26 1.89 21.96
CA ILE A 154 -16.62 0.51 22.30
C ILE A 154 -15.58 -0.47 21.75
N CYS A 155 -15.19 -0.31 20.47
CA CYS A 155 -14.15 -1.14 19.86
C CYS A 155 -12.79 -0.99 20.56
N LEU A 156 -12.42 0.23 20.94
CA LEU A 156 -11.16 0.51 21.62
C LEU A 156 -11.14 -0.15 23.03
N LEU A 157 -12.21 -0.05 23.77
CA LEU A 157 -12.35 -0.69 25.09
C LEU A 157 -12.33 -2.22 24.98
N TYR A 158 -13.01 -2.78 23.97
CA TYR A 158 -13.03 -4.23 23.75
C TYR A 158 -11.65 -4.79 23.32
N THR A 159 -10.84 -3.99 22.62
CA THR A 159 -9.51 -4.43 22.14
C THR A 159 -8.40 -4.16 23.16
N SER A 160 -8.70 -3.38 24.22
CA SER A 160 -7.74 -3.03 25.28
C SER A 160 -7.63 -4.08 26.40
N ASP A 161 -8.50 -5.11 26.39
CA ASP A 161 -8.43 -6.29 27.25
C ASP A 161 -7.65 -7.43 26.55
#